data_57d81fa3e67bd1dd590670444e149ac5
#
_entry.id   57d81fa3e67bd1dd590670444e149ac5
#
_cell.length_a   1.000
_cell.length_b   1.000
_cell.length_c   1.000
_cell.angle_alpha   90.00
_cell.angle_beta   90.00
_cell.angle_gamma   90.00
#
_symmetry.space_group_name_H-M   'P 1'
#
loop_
_entity.id
_entity.type
_entity.pdbx_description
1 polymer ?
#
loop_
_entity_poly.entity_id
_entity_poly.type
_entity_poly.pdbx_seq_one_letter_code
_entity_poly.pdbx_strand_id
1 'polypeptide(L)'
;MPAHAGRPVIARIWRGRTRRENADEYEAYNYEVGIKPLIEKAMGVQTLREDRADETEFITISYWESVEAMSRFTGGDPTAFIIWIEIRSS
;
A
#
# COMPACT_ATOMS: atom_id res chain seq x y z
N MET A 1 -16.96 -18.89 3.21
CA MET A 1 -17.57 -17.66 2.68
C MET A 1 -17.09 -16.45 3.45
N PRO A 2 -16.51 -15.50 2.79
CA PRO A 2 -15.99 -14.36 3.52
C PRO A 2 -17.10 -13.55 4.19
N ALA A 3 -16.81 -13.12 5.40
CA ALA A 3 -17.75 -12.30 6.15
C ALA A 3 -18.00 -10.95 5.49
N HIS A 4 -17.13 -10.59 4.57
CA HIS A 4 -17.20 -9.27 3.92
C HIS A 4 -17.84 -9.32 2.53
N ALA A 5 -18.41 -10.45 2.15
CA ALA A 5 -19.07 -10.55 0.85
C ALA A 5 -20.11 -9.45 0.72
N GLY A 6 -20.05 -8.69 -0.36
CA GLY A 6 -20.99 -7.60 -0.61
C GLY A 6 -20.60 -6.28 0.03
N ARG A 7 -19.57 -6.23 0.86
CA ARG A 7 -19.13 -4.98 1.47
C ARG A 7 -18.11 -4.29 0.58
N PRO A 8 -18.19 -2.97 0.44
CA PRO A 8 -17.16 -2.24 -0.31
C PRO A 8 -15.85 -2.23 0.48
N VAL A 9 -14.75 -2.31 -0.25
CA VAL A 9 -13.40 -2.24 0.31
C VAL A 9 -12.63 -1.24 -0.52
N ILE A 10 -11.83 -0.44 0.16
CA ILE A 10 -11.00 0.56 -0.49
C ILE A 10 -9.57 0.05 -0.56
N ALA A 11 -8.98 0.08 -1.73
CA ALA A 11 -7.57 -0.26 -1.90
C ALA A 11 -6.80 1.02 -2.18
N ARG A 12 -5.73 1.22 -1.42
CA ARG A 12 -4.81 2.31 -1.66
C ARG A 12 -3.55 1.71 -2.29
N ILE A 13 -3.17 2.24 -3.44
CA ILE A 13 -2.00 1.75 -4.14
C ILE A 13 -0.93 2.83 -4.15
N TRP A 14 0.21 2.50 -3.56
CA TRP A 14 1.35 3.40 -3.51
C TRP A 14 2.45 2.84 -4.41
N ARG A 15 3.09 3.70 -5.18
CA ARG A 15 4.20 3.30 -6.04
C ARG A 15 5.39 4.18 -5.76
N GLY A 16 6.56 3.55 -5.73
CA GLY A 16 7.81 4.28 -5.57
C GLY A 16 8.91 3.59 -6.36
N ARG A 17 9.94 4.35 -6.70
CA ARG A 17 11.08 3.82 -7.43
C ARG A 17 12.36 4.25 -6.77
N THR A 18 13.37 3.42 -6.92
CA THR A 18 14.71 3.76 -6.48
C THR A 18 15.71 3.20 -7.49
N ARG A 19 16.94 3.63 -7.39
CA ARG A 19 17.99 3.03 -8.19
C ARG A 19 18.17 1.59 -7.77
N ARG A 20 18.49 0.73 -8.72
CA ARG A 20 18.65 -0.69 -8.46
C ARG A 20 19.65 -0.95 -7.34
N GLU A 21 20.74 -0.21 -7.32
CA GLU A 21 21.78 -0.37 -6.33
C GLU A 21 21.34 -0.05 -4.91
N ASN A 22 20.28 0.74 -4.75
CA ASN A 22 19.76 1.12 -3.43
C ASN A 22 18.52 0.33 -3.03
N ALA A 23 18.11 -0.62 -3.85
CA ALA A 23 16.82 -1.28 -3.68
C ALA A 23 16.69 -2.06 -2.37
N ASP A 24 17.72 -2.84 -2.03
CA ASP A 24 17.68 -3.65 -0.81
C ASP A 24 17.62 -2.78 0.44
N GLU A 25 18.42 -1.73 0.45
CA GLU A 25 18.45 -0.81 1.58
C GLU A 25 17.12 -0.07 1.71
N TYR A 26 16.58 0.36 0.59
CA TYR A 26 15.30 1.05 0.60
C TYR A 26 14.17 0.13 1.05
N GLU A 27 14.19 -1.11 0.61
CA GLU A 27 13.16 -2.06 1.00
C GLU A 27 13.14 -2.26 2.51
N ALA A 28 14.30 -2.43 3.12
CA ALA A 28 14.39 -2.59 4.57
C ALA A 28 13.90 -1.35 5.30
N TYR A 29 14.31 -0.18 4.84
CA TYR A 29 13.88 1.08 5.42
C TYR A 29 12.36 1.26 5.30
N ASN A 30 11.85 1.02 4.11
CA ASN A 30 10.42 1.20 3.84
C ASN A 30 9.58 0.24 4.69
N TYR A 31 10.07 -0.97 4.92
CA TYR A 31 9.36 -1.91 5.76
C TYR A 31 9.24 -1.36 7.18
N GLU A 32 10.34 -0.87 7.76
CA GLU A 32 10.34 -0.40 9.13
C GLU A 32 9.49 0.85 9.33
N VAL A 33 9.58 1.82 8.43
CA VAL A 33 8.91 3.11 8.63
C VAL A 33 7.55 3.20 7.95
N GLY A 34 7.29 2.37 6.96
CA GLY A 34 6.04 2.45 6.20
C GLY A 34 5.16 1.23 6.30
N ILE A 35 5.71 0.06 5.99
CA ILE A 35 4.90 -1.16 5.87
C ILE A 35 4.47 -1.69 7.23
N LYS A 36 5.38 -1.73 8.18
CA LYS A 36 5.11 -2.28 9.50
C LYS A 36 3.95 -1.57 10.21
N PRO A 37 3.94 -0.23 10.27
CA PRO A 37 2.78 0.46 10.84
C PRO A 37 1.51 0.22 10.04
N LEU A 38 1.65 0.06 8.73
CA LEU A 38 0.51 -0.17 7.85
C LEU A 38 -0.15 -1.52 8.13
N ILE A 39 0.66 -2.55 8.36
CA ILE A 39 0.17 -3.88 8.69
C ILE A 39 -0.71 -3.83 9.94
N GLU A 40 -0.36 -2.98 10.90
CA GLU A 40 -1.13 -2.86 12.14
C GLU A 40 -2.47 -2.18 11.96
N LYS A 41 -2.60 -1.30 10.97
CA LYS A 41 -3.77 -0.44 10.84
C LYS A 41 -4.70 -0.83 9.71
N ALA A 42 -4.16 -1.33 8.61
CA ALA A 42 -4.95 -1.69 7.44
C ALA A 42 -5.59 -3.07 7.63
N MET A 43 -6.58 -3.37 6.83
CA MET A 43 -7.22 -4.68 6.83
C MET A 43 -6.30 -5.73 6.21
N GLY A 44 -5.44 -5.30 5.30
CA GLY A 44 -4.48 -6.18 4.66
C GLY A 44 -3.47 -5.34 3.90
N VAL A 45 -2.30 -5.92 3.65
CA VAL A 45 -1.23 -5.23 2.93
C VAL A 45 -0.56 -6.22 2.00
N GLN A 46 -0.30 -5.79 0.77
CA GLN A 46 0.52 -6.55 -0.17
C GLN A 46 1.65 -5.65 -0.63
N THR A 47 2.84 -6.23 -0.77
CA THR A 47 3.98 -5.51 -1.29
C THR A 47 4.54 -6.27 -2.47
N LEU A 48 4.94 -5.51 -3.48
CA LEU A 48 5.49 -6.06 -4.70
C LEU A 48 6.77 -5.31 -5.02
N ARG A 49 7.69 -6.02 -5.65
CA ARG A 49 8.96 -5.42 -6.06
C ARG A 49 9.28 -5.92 -7.45
N GLU A 50 9.68 -5.00 -8.32
CA GLU A 50 10.13 -5.36 -9.66
C GLU A 50 11.50 -4.75 -9.90
N ASP A 51 12.50 -5.59 -10.07
CA ASP A 51 13.85 -5.15 -10.38
C ASP A 51 14.02 -5.03 -11.89
N ARG A 52 14.52 -3.88 -12.31
CA ARG A 52 14.86 -3.65 -13.71
C ARG A 52 16.35 -3.42 -13.81
N ALA A 53 16.84 -3.10 -15.01
CA ALA A 53 18.28 -2.97 -15.22
C ALA A 53 18.93 -1.91 -14.32
N ASP A 54 18.31 -0.75 -14.21
CA ASP A 54 18.90 0.38 -13.48
C ASP A 54 18.00 0.94 -12.38
N GLU A 55 16.81 0.42 -12.23
CA GLU A 55 15.90 0.89 -11.17
C GLU A 55 15.05 -0.26 -10.65
N THR A 56 14.47 -0.05 -9.48
CA THR A 56 13.53 -0.99 -8.87
C THR A 56 12.26 -0.24 -8.55
N GLU A 57 11.13 -0.83 -8.88
CA GLU A 57 9.84 -0.28 -8.54
C GLU A 57 9.26 -1.07 -7.37
N PHE A 58 8.70 -0.33 -6.41
CA PHE A 58 8.01 -0.92 -5.27
C PHE A 58 6.55 -0.51 -5.34
N ILE A 59 5.67 -1.46 -5.07
CA ILE A 59 4.24 -1.21 -5.03
C ILE A 59 3.72 -1.72 -3.70
N THR A 60 2.98 -0.89 -2.99
CA THR A 60 2.34 -1.28 -1.74
C THR A 60 0.84 -1.09 -1.90
N ILE A 61 0.08 -2.16 -1.69
CA ILE A 61 -1.36 -2.13 -1.75
C ILE A 61 -1.89 -2.36 -0.34
N SER A 62 -2.68 -1.42 0.15
CA SER A 62 -3.29 -1.57 1.46
C SER A 62 -4.80 -1.51 1.32
N TYR A 63 -5.49 -2.31 2.11
CA TYR A 63 -6.95 -2.46 2.04
C TYR A 63 -7.58 -1.85 3.28
N TRP A 64 -8.65 -1.09 3.06
CA TRP A 64 -9.27 -0.31 4.13
C TRP A 64 -10.78 -0.44 4.06
N GLU A 65 -11.40 -0.41 5.22
CA GLU A 65 -12.84 -0.50 5.30
C GLU A 65 -13.51 0.73 4.71
N SER A 66 -12.88 1.90 4.86
CA SER A 66 -13.46 3.15 4.38
C SER A 66 -12.36 4.14 4.07
N VAL A 67 -12.74 5.19 3.32
CA VAL A 67 -11.85 6.30 3.04
C VAL A 67 -11.42 6.99 4.32
N GLU A 68 -12.35 7.12 5.28
CA GLU A 68 -12.04 7.78 6.53
C GLU A 68 -10.99 7.03 7.34
N ALA A 69 -11.09 5.69 7.39
CA ALA A 69 -10.12 4.89 8.10
C ALA A 69 -8.74 5.05 7.50
N MET A 70 -8.66 5.05 6.16
CA MET A 70 -7.41 5.25 5.46
C MET A 70 -6.85 6.66 5.71
N SER A 71 -7.72 7.66 5.65
CA SER A 71 -7.29 9.05 5.84
C SER A 71 -6.74 9.28 7.23
N ARG A 72 -7.30 8.63 8.22
CA ARG A 72 -6.77 8.75 9.58
C ARG A 72 -5.34 8.24 9.67
N PHE A 73 -5.03 7.18 8.94
CA PHE A 73 -3.68 6.64 8.94
C PHE A 73 -2.71 7.56 8.19
N THR A 74 -3.12 8.05 7.03
CA THR A 74 -2.24 8.87 6.19
C THR A 74 -2.14 10.31 6.67
N GLY A 75 -2.97 10.71 7.62
CA GLY A 75 -3.01 12.09 8.07
C GLY A 75 -3.67 13.02 7.07
N GLY A 76 -4.39 12.45 6.11
CA GLY A 76 -5.05 13.25 5.09
C GLY A 76 -4.10 13.82 4.05
N ASP A 77 -2.88 13.31 3.97
CA ASP A 77 -1.87 13.82 3.05
C ASP A 77 -2.18 13.37 1.62
N PRO A 78 -2.48 14.28 0.71
CA PRO A 78 -2.82 13.92 -0.66
C PRO A 78 -1.62 13.80 -1.58
N THR A 79 -0.40 13.97 -1.07
CA THR A 79 0.78 14.01 -1.93
C THR A 79 1.18 12.65 -2.44
N ALA A 80 0.77 11.59 -1.78
CA ALA A 80 1.09 10.26 -2.24
C ALA A 80 0.29 9.96 -3.51
N PHE A 81 0.87 9.15 -4.40
CA PHE A 81 0.17 8.68 -5.57
C PHE A 81 -0.84 7.65 -5.12
N ILE A 82 -2.05 8.10 -4.88
CA ILE A 82 -3.10 7.27 -4.38
C ILE A 82 -4.06 6.98 -5.50
N ILE A 83 -4.23 5.71 -5.77
CA ILE A 83 -5.25 5.27 -6.71
C ILE A 83 -6.36 4.65 -5.88
N TRP A 84 -7.55 5.23 -6.00
CA TRP A 84 -8.69 4.77 -5.25
C TRP A 84 -9.39 3.68 -6.06
N ILE A 85 -9.44 2.50 -5.50
CA ILE A 85 -10.15 1.40 -6.13
C ILE A 85 -11.14 0.88 -5.11
N GLU A 86 -12.41 0.96 -5.44
CA GLU A 86 -13.44 0.37 -4.61
C GLU A 86 -13.67 -1.05 -5.06
N ILE A 87 -13.43 -1.99 -4.17
CA ILE A 87 -13.58 -3.41 -4.47
C ILE A 87 -14.81 -3.91 -3.76
N ARG A 88 -15.69 -4.57 -4.49
CA ARG A 88 -16.89 -5.16 -3.93
C ARG A 88 -16.85 -6.65 -4.12
N SER A 89 -17.17 -7.36 -3.05
CA SER A 89 -17.41 -8.80 -3.17
C SER A 89 -18.77 -9.02 -3.79
N SER A 90 -18.87 -9.96 -4.65
CA SER A 90 -20.16 -10.26 -5.29
C SER A 90 -20.52 -11.70 -5.07
#